data_a03556028583a6a5f0f93176b86e09fa
#
_entry.id   a03556028583a6a5f0f93176b86e09fa
#
_cell.length_a   1.000
_cell.length_b   1.000
_cell.length_c   1.000
_cell.angle_alpha   90.00
_cell.angle_beta   90.00
_cell.angle_gamma   90.00
#
_symmetry.space_group_name_H-M   'P 1'
#
loop_
_entity.id
_entity.type
_entity.pdbx_description
1 polymer ?
#
loop_
_entity_poly.entity_id
_entity_poly.type
_entity_poly.pdbx_seq_one_letter_code
_entity_poly.pdbx_strand_id
1 'polypeptide(L)'
;LGLGATALAGGAIKWVTGAPSQKKISVGAKSAGSLKMVSTYCEVCFWKCAGWAHVSEDGQIQKITGNYNDPQCNGRLCPRGTGGVGMFSDPDRLKTPLIRVTKNGEQTYREASWDEVLDFVANKMKELKEKYGPESMALFNHGTPGKHFTHLLNSFGSNNIGAPSFAQCRGPRDTGFELTFGESVSSPEVTDIRDTRCMVLIGSHIGENMHNGQVQEMSEAIDKGATIITVDPRLSTAASKSKFWLPIKPSTDLALLLSWIHVLIYDDIYNKEYVAKYAEGFNELKEHVKSFTPEWAYGITTIKPEQIRQTAREMANAAPAVIIHPGRHTTWYGDDVQRSRAIAILNALLGSWGNRGGIFLKEGFKI
;
A
#
# COMPACT_ATOMS: atom_id res chain seq x y z
N LEU A 1 -12.28 38.27 31.18
CA LEU A 1 -13.55 38.63 31.85
C LEU A 1 -14.73 37.98 31.15
N GLY A 2 -15.50 37.12 31.85
CA GLY A 2 -16.84 36.72 31.49
C GLY A 2 -16.99 35.29 30.96
N LEU A 3 -16.94 34.29 31.85
CA LEU A 3 -17.46 32.94 31.65
C LEU A 3 -18.99 32.98 31.64
N GLY A 4 -19.61 32.59 30.54
CA GLY A 4 -21.04 32.33 30.45
C GLY A 4 -21.26 30.83 30.31
N ALA A 5 -21.62 30.16 31.38
CA ALA A 5 -22.07 28.78 31.39
C ALA A 5 -23.53 28.69 30.92
N THR A 6 -23.82 28.05 29.79
CA THR A 6 -25.15 27.60 29.44
C THR A 6 -25.24 26.10 29.65
N ALA A 7 -25.99 25.72 30.66
CA ALA A 7 -26.39 24.34 30.91
C ALA A 7 -27.37 23.87 29.79
N LEU A 8 -27.03 22.83 29.06
CA LEU A 8 -27.96 22.08 28.25
C LEU A 8 -28.30 20.78 28.94
N ALA A 9 -29.61 20.57 29.07
CA ALA A 9 -30.25 19.49 29.76
C ALA A 9 -29.80 18.09 29.34
N GLY A 10 -29.68 17.21 30.34
CA GLY A 10 -29.21 15.85 30.20
C GLY A 10 -30.11 14.93 29.36
N GLY A 11 -29.59 14.43 28.26
CA GLY A 11 -29.96 13.16 27.68
C GLY A 11 -28.96 12.12 28.16
N ALA A 12 -29.35 11.26 29.09
CA ALA A 12 -28.51 10.15 29.54
C ALA A 12 -28.37 9.13 28.44
N ILE A 13 -27.25 9.18 27.72
CA ILE A 13 -26.81 8.04 26.89
C ILE A 13 -26.41 6.94 27.84
N LYS A 14 -27.29 5.95 28.02
CA LYS A 14 -26.92 4.70 28.67
C LYS A 14 -25.86 4.01 27.82
N TRP A 15 -24.60 4.18 28.18
CA TRP A 15 -23.56 3.27 27.73
C TRP A 15 -23.94 1.87 28.27
N VAL A 16 -24.14 0.95 27.34
CA VAL A 16 -24.24 -0.48 27.66
C VAL A 16 -22.86 -0.88 28.17
N THR A 17 -22.68 -0.84 29.49
CA THR A 17 -21.49 -1.35 30.15
C THR A 17 -21.56 -2.87 30.26
N GLY A 18 -21.58 -3.53 29.11
CA GLY A 18 -21.28 -4.93 28.94
C GLY A 18 -19.96 -5.04 28.22
N ALA A 19 -18.87 -4.61 28.82
CA ALA A 19 -17.56 -5.01 28.36
C ALA A 19 -17.54 -6.55 28.47
N PRO A 20 -17.27 -7.28 27.34
CA PRO A 20 -17.02 -8.70 27.46
C PRO A 20 -15.91 -8.86 28.48
N SER A 21 -16.08 -9.77 29.43
CA SER A 21 -15.08 -10.06 30.46
C SER A 21 -13.78 -10.37 29.70
N GLN A 22 -12.83 -9.45 29.76
CA GLN A 22 -11.49 -9.75 29.28
C GLN A 22 -10.97 -10.89 30.15
N LYS A 23 -11.09 -12.13 29.62
CA LYS A 23 -10.30 -13.23 30.14
C LYS A 23 -8.86 -12.75 30.04
N LYS A 24 -8.24 -12.46 31.18
CA LYS A 24 -6.82 -12.17 31.25
C LYS A 24 -6.12 -13.31 30.55
N ILE A 25 -5.58 -13.03 29.36
CA ILE A 25 -4.61 -13.91 28.72
C ILE A 25 -3.43 -13.89 29.67
N SER A 26 -3.34 -14.87 30.56
CA SER A 26 -2.11 -15.10 31.30
C SER A 26 -1.10 -15.61 30.31
N VAL A 27 -0.32 -14.70 29.73
CA VAL A 27 0.96 -15.05 29.12
C VAL A 27 1.83 -15.51 30.29
N GLY A 28 1.64 -16.77 30.68
CA GLY A 28 2.48 -17.41 31.66
C GLY A 28 3.89 -17.41 31.08
N ALA A 29 4.81 -16.68 31.71
CA ALA A 29 6.23 -16.88 31.53
C ALA A 29 6.55 -18.31 32.02
N LYS A 30 6.31 -19.30 31.16
CA LYS A 30 6.86 -20.63 31.38
C LYS A 30 8.36 -20.55 31.13
N SER A 31 9.13 -21.16 32.01
CA SER A 31 10.58 -21.28 32.03
C SER A 31 11.17 -21.42 30.62
N ALA A 32 12.28 -20.75 30.40
CA ALA A 32 13.07 -20.74 29.17
C ALA A 32 13.62 -22.14 28.84
N GLY A 33 12.77 -23.03 28.37
CA GLY A 33 13.17 -24.18 27.58
C GLY A 33 13.71 -23.68 26.23
N SER A 34 14.58 -24.45 25.58
CA SER A 34 15.14 -24.10 24.29
C SER A 34 14.03 -23.90 23.25
N LEU A 35 13.89 -22.70 22.69
CA LEU A 35 12.92 -22.44 21.63
C LEU A 35 13.49 -22.91 20.29
N LYS A 36 12.74 -23.73 19.56
CA LYS A 36 13.06 -24.11 18.19
C LYS A 36 12.71 -22.98 17.24
N MET A 37 13.64 -22.55 16.41
CA MET A 37 13.39 -21.58 15.36
C MET A 37 12.87 -22.29 14.10
N VAL A 38 11.70 -21.90 13.63
CA VAL A 38 11.08 -22.42 12.41
C VAL A 38 10.94 -21.26 11.42
N SER A 39 11.39 -21.50 10.19
CA SER A 39 11.28 -20.49 9.12
C SER A 39 9.81 -20.20 8.81
N THR A 40 9.49 -18.93 8.70
CA THR A 40 8.15 -18.45 8.37
C THR A 40 8.23 -17.13 7.58
N TYR A 41 7.08 -16.59 7.19
CA TYR A 41 6.97 -15.26 6.60
C TYR A 41 5.63 -14.62 6.97
N CYS A 42 5.59 -13.30 6.91
CA CYS A 42 4.38 -12.54 7.19
C CYS A 42 3.55 -12.35 5.92
N GLU A 43 2.29 -12.77 5.93
CA GLU A 43 1.34 -12.62 4.80
C GLU A 43 0.32 -11.48 5.02
N VAL A 44 0.50 -10.64 6.04
CA VAL A 44 -0.45 -9.56 6.34
C VAL A 44 -0.48 -8.47 5.26
N CYS A 45 0.63 -8.29 4.54
CA CYS A 45 0.69 -7.37 3.40
C CYS A 45 1.60 -7.92 2.29
N PHE A 46 1.64 -7.21 1.17
CA PHE A 46 2.38 -7.60 -0.04
C PHE A 46 3.91 -7.65 0.12
N TRP A 47 4.47 -7.10 1.20
CA TRP A 47 5.91 -7.14 1.47
C TRP A 47 6.41 -8.55 1.82
N LYS A 48 5.59 -9.41 2.40
CA LYS A 48 5.91 -10.80 2.69
C LYS A 48 7.26 -10.99 3.41
N CYS A 49 7.52 -10.15 4.41
CA CYS A 49 8.78 -10.17 5.16
C CYS A 49 9.05 -11.55 5.74
N ALA A 50 10.23 -12.10 5.49
CA ALA A 50 10.65 -13.38 6.05
C ALA A 50 10.92 -13.27 7.56
N GLY A 51 10.64 -14.33 8.29
CA GLY A 51 10.75 -14.36 9.73
C GLY A 51 11.09 -15.72 10.32
N TRP A 52 11.28 -15.73 11.62
CA TRP A 52 11.47 -16.90 12.44
C TRP A 52 10.36 -17.01 13.48
N ALA A 53 9.60 -18.09 13.48
CA ALA A 53 8.72 -18.46 14.56
C ALA A 53 9.55 -19.19 15.63
N HIS A 54 9.50 -18.69 16.86
CA HIS A 54 10.12 -19.32 18.02
C HIS A 54 9.09 -20.19 18.70
N VAL A 55 9.27 -21.49 18.59
CA VAL A 55 8.30 -22.51 19.00
C VAL A 55 8.82 -23.24 20.22
N SER A 56 8.01 -23.33 21.27
CA SER A 56 8.30 -24.10 22.49
C SER A 56 8.14 -25.61 22.27
N GLU A 57 8.60 -26.42 23.20
CA GLU A 57 8.56 -27.89 23.13
C GLU A 57 7.12 -28.45 23.03
N ASP A 58 6.15 -27.74 23.58
CA ASP A 58 4.73 -28.06 23.47
C ASP A 58 4.08 -27.57 22.15
N GLY A 59 4.88 -27.07 21.19
CA GLY A 59 4.42 -26.64 19.87
C GLY A 59 3.78 -25.25 19.83
N GLN A 60 3.84 -24.47 20.92
CA GLN A 60 3.27 -23.12 20.93
C GLN A 60 4.25 -22.09 20.35
N ILE A 61 3.75 -21.18 19.51
CA ILE A 61 4.53 -20.06 19.02
C ILE A 61 4.59 -19.01 20.12
N GLN A 62 5.81 -18.77 20.62
CA GLN A 62 6.04 -17.80 21.71
C GLN A 62 6.37 -16.40 21.17
N LYS A 63 7.03 -16.34 20.02
CA LYS A 63 7.55 -15.09 19.43
C LYS A 63 7.72 -15.23 17.92
N ILE A 64 7.57 -14.14 17.19
CA ILE A 64 7.97 -14.04 15.79
C ILE A 64 8.99 -12.91 15.66
N THR A 65 10.13 -13.18 15.00
CA THR A 65 11.18 -12.19 14.71
C THR A 65 11.44 -12.14 13.20
N GLY A 66 11.98 -11.04 12.71
CA GLY A 66 12.42 -10.94 11.33
C GLY A 66 13.66 -11.80 11.05
N ASN A 67 13.82 -12.20 9.80
CA ASN A 67 15.00 -12.93 9.33
C ASN A 67 16.05 -11.94 8.82
N TYR A 68 17.24 -11.91 9.44
CA TYR A 68 18.34 -11.03 9.04
C TYR A 68 18.92 -11.35 7.66
N ASN A 69 18.70 -12.55 7.14
CA ASN A 69 19.13 -12.94 5.80
C ASN A 69 18.12 -12.52 4.70
N ASP A 70 16.96 -11.97 5.09
CA ASP A 70 16.03 -11.40 4.13
C ASP A 70 16.43 -9.96 3.81
N PRO A 71 16.88 -9.68 2.56
CA PRO A 71 17.34 -8.35 2.18
C PRO A 71 16.22 -7.29 2.21
N GLN A 72 14.98 -7.73 2.16
CA GLN A 72 13.81 -6.85 2.15
C GLN A 72 13.43 -6.37 3.55
N CYS A 73 13.42 -7.25 4.55
CA CYS A 73 13.05 -6.87 5.90
C CYS A 73 14.27 -6.64 6.83
N ASN A 74 15.44 -7.15 6.44
CA ASN A 74 16.69 -6.99 7.18
C ASN A 74 16.54 -7.25 8.70
N GLY A 75 15.91 -8.37 9.04
CA GLY A 75 15.69 -8.78 10.43
C GLY A 75 14.59 -8.03 11.19
N ARG A 76 13.86 -7.11 10.54
CA ARG A 76 12.82 -6.30 11.19
C ARG A 76 11.43 -6.63 10.67
N LEU A 77 10.47 -6.69 11.58
CA LEU A 77 9.05 -6.78 11.27
C LEU A 77 8.32 -5.55 11.82
N CYS A 78 7.29 -5.12 11.11
CA CYS A 78 6.39 -4.10 11.64
C CYS A 78 5.49 -4.70 12.74
N PRO A 79 4.78 -3.88 13.54
CA PRO A 79 3.91 -4.36 14.62
C PRO A 79 2.89 -5.43 14.19
N ARG A 80 2.42 -5.40 12.95
CA ARG A 80 1.49 -6.42 12.43
C ARG A 80 2.16 -7.79 12.27
N GLY A 81 3.41 -7.80 11.79
CA GLY A 81 4.16 -9.04 11.64
C GLY A 81 4.52 -9.67 12.99
N THR A 82 4.99 -8.86 13.94
CA THR A 82 5.32 -9.33 15.30
C THR A 82 4.07 -9.71 16.09
N GLY A 83 2.93 -9.06 15.82
CA GLY A 83 1.63 -9.36 16.43
C GLY A 83 0.95 -10.64 15.94
N GLY A 84 1.52 -11.31 14.94
CA GLY A 84 0.95 -12.56 14.37
C GLY A 84 0.76 -13.68 15.38
N VAL A 85 1.54 -13.70 16.47
CA VAL A 85 1.33 -14.66 17.58
C VAL A 85 -0.05 -14.49 18.21
N GLY A 86 -0.47 -13.24 18.46
CA GLY A 86 -1.80 -12.95 19.00
C GLY A 86 -2.93 -13.46 18.08
N MET A 87 -2.81 -13.24 16.78
CA MET A 87 -3.78 -13.75 15.80
C MET A 87 -3.83 -15.28 15.76
N PHE A 88 -2.69 -15.95 15.89
CA PHE A 88 -2.62 -17.41 15.88
C PHE A 88 -3.24 -18.02 17.15
N SER A 89 -2.98 -17.41 18.30
CA SER A 89 -3.40 -17.89 19.61
C SER A 89 -4.75 -17.34 20.08
N ASP A 90 -5.44 -16.56 19.26
CA ASP A 90 -6.73 -15.96 19.59
C ASP A 90 -7.75 -17.04 19.93
N PRO A 91 -8.36 -17.00 21.13
CA PRO A 91 -9.37 -18.00 21.54
C PRO A 91 -10.63 -17.95 20.67
N ASP A 92 -10.94 -16.79 20.08
CA ASP A 92 -12.12 -16.59 19.22
C ASP A 92 -11.82 -16.92 17.74
N ARG A 93 -10.60 -17.35 17.43
CA ARG A 93 -10.24 -17.75 16.07
C ARG A 93 -11.06 -18.98 15.65
N LEU A 94 -11.63 -18.93 14.44
CA LEU A 94 -12.29 -20.08 13.84
C LEU A 94 -11.29 -21.23 13.64
N LYS A 95 -11.60 -22.40 14.19
CA LYS A 95 -10.77 -23.62 14.13
C LYS A 95 -11.39 -24.71 13.26
N THR A 96 -12.68 -24.61 13.04
CA THR A 96 -13.49 -25.54 12.25
C THR A 96 -14.29 -24.79 11.21
N PRO A 97 -14.65 -25.42 10.09
CA PRO A 97 -15.59 -24.84 9.15
C PRO A 97 -16.96 -24.62 9.79
N LEU A 98 -17.70 -23.64 9.25
CA LEU A 98 -19.05 -23.31 9.70
C LEU A 98 -20.04 -23.49 8.55
N ILE A 99 -21.15 -24.18 8.83
CA ILE A 99 -22.30 -24.26 7.92
C ILE A 99 -23.43 -23.37 8.43
N ARG A 100 -23.96 -22.54 7.55
CA ARG A 100 -25.12 -21.71 7.83
C ARG A 100 -26.38 -22.58 7.94
N VAL A 101 -27.13 -22.40 9.00
CA VAL A 101 -28.39 -23.12 9.26
C VAL A 101 -29.44 -22.11 9.68
N THR A 102 -30.74 -22.51 9.54
CA THR A 102 -31.86 -21.74 10.08
C THR A 102 -32.35 -22.42 11.33
N LYS A 103 -32.38 -21.74 12.46
CA LYS A 103 -32.93 -22.22 13.72
C LYS A 103 -33.98 -21.24 14.21
N ASN A 104 -35.20 -21.73 14.42
CA ASN A 104 -36.34 -20.90 14.86
C ASN A 104 -36.61 -19.68 13.96
N GLY A 105 -36.44 -19.83 12.64
CA GLY A 105 -36.61 -18.74 11.68
C GLY A 105 -35.42 -17.78 11.54
N GLU A 106 -34.41 -17.90 12.38
CA GLU A 106 -33.20 -17.05 12.34
C GLU A 106 -32.02 -17.78 11.71
N GLN A 107 -31.23 -17.08 10.92
CA GLN A 107 -30.01 -17.61 10.35
C GLN A 107 -28.89 -17.63 11.42
N THR A 108 -28.27 -18.78 11.58
CA THR A 108 -27.13 -18.96 12.47
C THR A 108 -26.10 -19.89 11.83
N TYR A 109 -25.01 -20.18 12.54
CA TYR A 109 -23.95 -21.07 12.08
C TYR A 109 -23.75 -22.22 13.08
N ARG A 110 -23.42 -23.40 12.54
CA ARG A 110 -22.94 -24.52 13.31
C ARG A 110 -21.57 -24.97 12.85
N GLU A 111 -20.78 -25.52 13.73
CA GLU A 111 -19.53 -26.18 13.39
C GLU A 111 -19.78 -27.43 12.54
N ALA A 112 -18.83 -27.71 11.66
CA ALA A 112 -18.84 -28.89 10.79
C ALA A 112 -17.42 -29.45 10.62
N SER A 113 -17.30 -30.73 10.24
CA SER A 113 -16.00 -31.26 9.84
C SER A 113 -15.58 -30.76 8.46
N TRP A 114 -14.30 -30.85 8.15
CA TRP A 114 -13.80 -30.52 6.81
C TRP A 114 -14.42 -31.43 5.75
N ASP A 115 -14.56 -32.73 6.01
CA ASP A 115 -15.15 -33.68 5.05
C ASP A 115 -16.60 -33.30 4.73
N GLU A 116 -17.39 -33.01 5.77
CA GLU A 116 -18.78 -32.57 5.61
C GLU A 116 -18.89 -31.31 4.73
N VAL A 117 -18.03 -30.31 5.00
CA VAL A 117 -18.09 -29.05 4.24
C VAL A 117 -17.60 -29.22 2.83
N LEU A 118 -16.52 -29.97 2.61
CA LEU A 118 -16.00 -30.23 1.27
C LEU A 118 -16.99 -30.99 0.41
N ASP A 119 -17.66 -32.00 0.98
CA ASP A 119 -18.72 -32.74 0.28
C ASP A 119 -19.91 -31.83 -0.03
N PHE A 120 -20.33 -31.00 0.92
CA PHE A 120 -21.42 -30.06 0.72
C PHE A 120 -21.10 -29.09 -0.42
N VAL A 121 -19.90 -28.49 -0.43
CA VAL A 121 -19.47 -27.55 -1.48
C VAL A 121 -19.37 -28.26 -2.83
N ALA A 122 -18.72 -29.42 -2.88
CA ALA A 122 -18.53 -30.17 -4.12
C ALA A 122 -19.86 -30.59 -4.75
N ASN A 123 -20.78 -31.11 -3.94
CA ASN A 123 -22.11 -31.49 -4.41
C ASN A 123 -22.92 -30.29 -4.92
N LYS A 124 -22.83 -29.17 -4.21
CA LYS A 124 -23.50 -27.93 -4.65
C LYS A 124 -22.91 -27.38 -5.95
N MET A 125 -21.60 -27.44 -6.11
CA MET A 125 -20.94 -27.07 -7.36
C MET A 125 -21.38 -27.98 -8.52
N LYS A 126 -21.45 -29.30 -8.33
CA LYS A 126 -21.93 -30.25 -9.34
C LYS A 126 -23.39 -29.95 -9.74
N GLU A 127 -24.29 -29.79 -8.77
CA GLU A 127 -25.68 -29.41 -9.01
C GLU A 127 -25.82 -28.14 -9.86
N LEU A 128 -25.05 -27.10 -9.52
CA LEU A 128 -25.09 -25.83 -10.25
C LEU A 128 -24.55 -25.98 -11.68
N LYS A 129 -23.48 -26.75 -11.87
CA LYS A 129 -22.92 -27.06 -13.18
C LYS A 129 -23.91 -27.83 -14.06
N GLU A 130 -24.55 -28.84 -13.52
CA GLU A 130 -25.53 -29.65 -14.24
C GLU A 130 -26.76 -28.81 -14.64
N LYS A 131 -27.20 -27.91 -13.77
CA LYS A 131 -28.42 -27.13 -13.99
C LYS A 131 -28.20 -25.91 -14.88
N TYR A 132 -27.08 -25.22 -14.75
CA TYR A 132 -26.86 -23.91 -15.34
C TYR A 132 -25.58 -23.78 -16.18
N GLY A 133 -24.79 -24.84 -16.29
CA GLY A 133 -23.48 -24.83 -16.93
C GLY A 133 -22.35 -24.31 -16.04
N PRO A 134 -21.09 -24.54 -16.43
CA PRO A 134 -19.95 -24.12 -15.63
C PRO A 134 -19.79 -22.59 -15.52
N GLU A 135 -20.26 -21.84 -16.51
CA GLU A 135 -20.19 -20.36 -16.53
C GLU A 135 -21.09 -19.70 -15.48
N SER A 136 -21.95 -20.47 -14.82
CA SER A 136 -22.78 -19.99 -13.71
C SER A 136 -21.97 -19.62 -12.46
N MET A 137 -20.69 -20.06 -12.39
CA MET A 137 -19.81 -19.72 -11.29
C MET A 137 -18.76 -18.68 -11.69
N ALA A 138 -18.52 -17.72 -10.79
CA ALA A 138 -17.48 -16.73 -10.92
C ALA A 138 -16.59 -16.70 -9.65
N LEU A 139 -15.34 -16.35 -9.82
CA LEU A 139 -14.37 -16.18 -8.75
C LEU A 139 -13.88 -14.74 -8.68
N PHE A 140 -14.07 -14.11 -7.54
CA PHE A 140 -13.34 -12.91 -7.17
C PHE A 140 -12.17 -13.30 -6.27
N ASN A 141 -10.95 -13.13 -6.77
CA ASN A 141 -9.77 -13.55 -6.02
C ASN A 141 -8.80 -12.40 -5.74
N HIS A 142 -7.94 -12.62 -4.74
CA HIS A 142 -6.84 -11.73 -4.40
C HIS A 142 -5.74 -12.51 -3.66
N GLY A 143 -4.48 -12.09 -3.87
CA GLY A 143 -3.33 -12.64 -3.18
C GLY A 143 -2.91 -14.04 -3.66
N THR A 144 -1.89 -14.58 -2.99
CA THR A 144 -1.29 -15.87 -3.36
C THR A 144 -2.28 -17.04 -3.26
N PRO A 145 -3.11 -17.16 -2.20
CA PRO A 145 -4.10 -18.23 -2.11
C PRO A 145 -5.12 -18.25 -3.25
N GLY A 146 -5.41 -17.09 -3.84
CA GLY A 146 -6.34 -16.97 -4.97
C GLY A 146 -5.95 -17.82 -6.18
N LYS A 147 -4.67 -18.11 -6.39
CA LYS A 147 -4.20 -18.96 -7.49
C LYS A 147 -4.75 -20.39 -7.41
N HIS A 148 -4.86 -20.95 -6.20
CA HIS A 148 -5.43 -22.29 -6.02
C HIS A 148 -6.91 -22.32 -6.39
N PHE A 149 -7.67 -21.29 -6.02
CA PHE A 149 -9.07 -21.15 -6.41
C PHE A 149 -9.25 -20.93 -7.92
N THR A 150 -8.31 -20.23 -8.57
CA THR A 150 -8.27 -20.10 -10.03
C THR A 150 -8.14 -21.47 -10.69
N HIS A 151 -7.23 -22.32 -10.23
CA HIS A 151 -7.08 -23.68 -10.75
C HIS A 151 -8.36 -24.51 -10.52
N LEU A 152 -8.96 -24.41 -9.35
CA LEU A 152 -10.23 -25.08 -9.05
C LEU A 152 -11.33 -24.66 -10.02
N LEU A 153 -11.50 -23.35 -10.26
CA LEU A 153 -12.57 -22.85 -11.12
C LEU A 153 -12.31 -23.23 -12.60
N ASN A 154 -11.08 -23.16 -13.08
CA ASN A 154 -10.72 -23.59 -14.42
C ASN A 154 -10.98 -25.10 -14.60
N SER A 155 -10.66 -25.94 -13.60
CA SER A 155 -10.96 -27.38 -13.62
C SER A 155 -12.47 -27.65 -13.56
N PHE A 156 -13.23 -26.78 -12.92
CA PHE A 156 -14.69 -26.81 -12.95
C PHE A 156 -15.27 -26.52 -14.34
N GLY A 157 -14.55 -25.74 -15.18
CA GLY A 157 -14.90 -25.39 -16.54
C GLY A 157 -15.33 -23.94 -16.72
N SER A 158 -15.11 -23.07 -15.73
CA SER A 158 -15.40 -21.64 -15.82
C SER A 158 -14.11 -20.81 -15.84
N ASN A 159 -14.10 -19.78 -16.69
CA ASN A 159 -13.05 -18.76 -16.76
C ASN A 159 -13.54 -17.39 -16.25
N ASN A 160 -14.67 -17.36 -15.55
CA ASN A 160 -15.23 -16.13 -14.99
C ASN A 160 -14.46 -15.70 -13.75
N ILE A 161 -13.26 -15.14 -13.96
CA ILE A 161 -12.34 -14.75 -12.89
C ILE A 161 -12.13 -13.25 -12.94
N GLY A 162 -12.34 -12.59 -11.81
CA GLY A 162 -12.09 -11.17 -11.61
C GLY A 162 -11.21 -10.89 -10.40
N ALA A 163 -10.43 -9.82 -10.49
CA ALA A 163 -9.64 -9.31 -9.38
C ALA A 163 -10.01 -7.82 -9.13
N PRO A 164 -11.21 -7.53 -8.63
CA PRO A 164 -11.73 -6.16 -8.54
C PRO A 164 -10.86 -5.26 -7.66
N SER A 165 -10.17 -5.83 -6.68
CA SER A 165 -9.23 -5.10 -5.83
C SER A 165 -8.02 -4.54 -6.61
N PHE A 166 -7.68 -5.08 -7.78
CA PHE A 166 -6.61 -4.54 -8.62
C PHE A 166 -6.92 -3.10 -9.04
N ALA A 167 -8.12 -2.85 -9.56
CA ALA A 167 -8.54 -1.51 -9.97
C ALA A 167 -8.53 -0.51 -8.80
N GLN A 168 -8.89 -0.95 -7.60
CA GLN A 168 -8.93 -0.13 -6.39
C GLN A 168 -7.56 0.03 -5.71
N CYS A 169 -6.62 -0.85 -5.97
CA CYS A 169 -5.32 -0.89 -5.29
C CYS A 169 -4.23 -0.21 -6.11
N ARG A 170 -4.02 -0.66 -7.35
CA ARG A 170 -2.89 -0.21 -8.18
C ARG A 170 -3.20 -0.07 -9.68
N GLY A 171 -4.38 -0.44 -10.13
CA GLY A 171 -4.72 -0.42 -11.55
C GLY A 171 -4.46 0.94 -12.21
N PRO A 172 -4.98 2.05 -11.70
CA PRO A 172 -4.69 3.38 -12.25
C PRO A 172 -3.22 3.76 -12.23
N ARG A 173 -2.48 3.33 -11.18
CA ARG A 173 -1.03 3.55 -11.09
C ARG A 173 -0.28 2.81 -12.21
N ASP A 174 -0.55 1.52 -12.33
CA ASP A 174 0.10 0.68 -13.32
C ASP A 174 -0.21 1.19 -14.73
N THR A 175 -1.48 1.49 -15.03
CA THR A 175 -1.90 2.08 -16.32
C THR A 175 -1.24 3.43 -16.59
N GLY A 176 -1.13 4.30 -15.59
CA GLY A 176 -0.47 5.60 -15.75
C GLY A 176 1.01 5.47 -16.12
N PHE A 177 1.71 4.51 -15.52
CA PHE A 177 3.11 4.22 -15.87
C PHE A 177 3.25 3.53 -17.23
N GLU A 178 2.38 2.56 -17.55
CA GLU A 178 2.34 1.90 -18.87
C GLU A 178 2.13 2.92 -20.00
N LEU A 179 1.23 3.87 -19.84
CA LEU A 179 0.99 4.94 -20.82
C LEU A 179 2.15 5.94 -20.95
N THR A 180 3.09 5.96 -20.01
CA THR A 180 4.23 6.88 -20.02
C THR A 180 5.53 6.18 -20.41
N PHE A 181 5.80 5.00 -19.87
CA PHE A 181 7.04 4.26 -20.04
C PHE A 181 6.91 2.96 -20.84
N GLY A 182 5.70 2.58 -21.24
CA GLY A 182 5.42 1.28 -21.86
C GLY A 182 5.41 0.09 -20.89
N GLU A 183 5.70 0.33 -19.62
CA GLU A 183 5.81 -0.71 -18.59
C GLU A 183 5.18 -0.25 -17.26
N SER A 184 4.55 -1.18 -16.56
CA SER A 184 3.97 -0.90 -15.25
C SER A 184 5.01 -0.86 -14.14
N VAL A 185 4.70 -0.14 -13.08
CA VAL A 185 5.47 -0.20 -11.84
C VAL A 185 5.11 -1.48 -11.09
N SER A 186 6.12 -2.26 -10.74
CA SER A 186 5.92 -3.51 -10.00
C SER A 186 5.33 -3.28 -8.60
N SER A 187 4.95 -4.37 -7.93
CA SER A 187 4.48 -4.33 -6.55
C SER A 187 5.13 -5.47 -5.73
N PRO A 188 6.02 -5.12 -4.78
CA PRO A 188 6.48 -3.77 -4.47
C PRO A 188 7.23 -3.11 -5.63
N GLU A 189 7.18 -1.78 -5.68
CA GLU A 189 7.94 -0.97 -6.62
C GLU A 189 9.45 -1.09 -6.34
N VAL A 190 10.25 -1.10 -7.40
CA VAL A 190 11.72 -1.13 -7.29
C VAL A 190 12.22 0.31 -7.30
N THR A 191 12.63 0.79 -6.13
CA THR A 191 13.13 2.14 -5.90
C THR A 191 14.47 2.07 -5.18
N ASP A 192 15.41 2.92 -5.59
CA ASP A 192 16.72 3.04 -4.92
C ASP A 192 16.69 4.19 -3.91
N ILE A 193 15.87 4.00 -2.86
CA ILE A 193 15.67 5.01 -1.82
C ILE A 193 16.97 5.30 -1.06
N ARG A 194 17.83 4.31 -0.84
CA ARG A 194 19.08 4.46 -0.06
C ARG A 194 20.05 5.46 -0.67
N ASP A 195 20.04 5.60 -1.98
CA ASP A 195 20.94 6.46 -2.73
C ASP A 195 20.24 7.68 -3.33
N THR A 196 18.96 7.87 -3.01
CA THR A 196 18.22 9.06 -3.44
C THR A 196 18.71 10.32 -2.69
N ARG A 197 18.71 11.46 -3.38
CA ARG A 197 18.97 12.77 -2.78
C ARG A 197 17.69 13.56 -2.48
N CYS A 198 16.60 13.20 -3.16
CA CYS A 198 15.29 13.77 -2.88
C CYS A 198 14.20 12.73 -3.10
N MET A 199 13.30 12.59 -2.13
CA MET A 199 12.14 11.70 -2.21
C MET A 199 10.86 12.46 -1.96
N VAL A 200 9.92 12.37 -2.89
CA VAL A 200 8.59 12.97 -2.79
C VAL A 200 7.56 11.90 -2.50
N LEU A 201 6.85 12.05 -1.40
CA LEU A 201 5.78 11.16 -0.94
C LEU A 201 4.43 11.87 -1.08
N ILE A 202 3.49 11.26 -1.78
CA ILE A 202 2.15 11.83 -2.03
C ILE A 202 1.10 10.87 -1.47
N GLY A 203 0.54 11.19 -0.30
CA GLY A 203 -0.42 10.36 0.41
C GLY A 203 0.11 8.95 0.73
N SER A 204 1.42 8.81 0.95
CA SER A 204 2.06 7.53 1.18
C SER A 204 2.13 7.18 2.67
N HIS A 205 1.91 5.90 2.99
CA HIS A 205 1.96 5.37 4.35
C HIS A 205 3.35 4.91 4.82
N ILE A 206 4.43 5.39 4.21
CA ILE A 206 5.79 5.05 4.66
C ILE A 206 5.99 5.55 6.10
N GLY A 207 6.37 4.63 6.99
CA GLY A 207 6.52 4.90 8.41
C GLY A 207 5.28 4.64 9.27
N GLU A 208 4.16 4.27 8.65
CA GLU A 208 2.92 3.94 9.34
C GLU A 208 2.46 2.52 9.00
N ASN A 209 2.88 1.52 9.76
CA ASN A 209 2.43 0.13 9.68
C ASN A 209 2.64 -0.63 8.35
N MET A 210 3.24 -0.04 7.34
CA MET A 210 3.54 -0.67 6.03
C MET A 210 4.93 -0.27 5.54
N HIS A 211 5.37 -0.88 4.43
CA HIS A 211 6.62 -0.53 3.75
C HIS A 211 7.86 -0.66 4.63
N ASN A 212 7.95 -1.73 5.42
CA ASN A 212 9.04 -1.93 6.38
C ASN A 212 10.44 -1.76 5.79
N GLY A 213 10.70 -2.31 4.59
CA GLY A 213 11.98 -2.11 3.88
C GLY A 213 12.20 -0.64 3.52
N GLN A 214 11.23 0.00 2.90
CA GLN A 214 11.34 1.41 2.48
C GLN A 214 11.48 2.39 3.64
N VAL A 215 10.92 2.08 4.82
CA VAL A 215 11.13 2.90 6.03
C VAL A 215 12.61 2.90 6.43
N GLN A 216 13.26 1.74 6.38
CA GLN A 216 14.68 1.62 6.70
C GLN A 216 15.52 2.38 5.68
N GLU A 217 15.25 2.18 4.40
CA GLU A 217 15.93 2.87 3.30
C GLU A 217 15.76 4.39 3.35
N MET A 218 14.56 4.86 3.68
CA MET A 218 14.28 6.30 3.87
C MET A 218 15.05 6.87 5.05
N SER A 219 15.14 6.13 6.17
CA SER A 219 15.95 6.55 7.32
C SER A 219 17.44 6.67 6.95
N GLU A 220 17.98 5.70 6.24
CA GLU A 220 19.37 5.74 5.75
C GLU A 220 19.60 6.90 4.77
N ALA A 221 18.63 7.19 3.89
CA ALA A 221 18.72 8.33 2.96
C ALA A 221 18.70 9.67 3.71
N ILE A 222 17.85 9.82 4.72
CA ILE A 222 17.80 11.02 5.58
C ILE A 222 19.13 11.22 6.30
N ASP A 223 19.73 10.16 6.85
CA ASP A 223 21.04 10.23 7.52
C ASP A 223 22.16 10.66 6.56
N LYS A 224 22.03 10.35 5.26
CA LYS A 224 22.93 10.82 4.20
C LYS A 224 22.61 12.25 3.70
N GLY A 225 21.58 12.90 4.23
CA GLY A 225 21.18 14.26 3.88
C GLY A 225 20.15 14.37 2.76
N ALA A 226 19.44 13.31 2.43
CA ALA A 226 18.36 13.37 1.45
C ALA A 226 17.21 14.29 1.89
N THR A 227 16.70 15.07 0.96
CA THR A 227 15.50 15.88 1.17
C THR A 227 14.25 15.03 1.03
N ILE A 228 13.39 15.04 2.04
CA ILE A 228 12.06 14.45 1.96
C ILE A 228 11.03 15.56 1.78
N ILE A 229 10.15 15.41 0.80
CA ILE A 229 9.00 16.26 0.52
C ILE A 229 7.74 15.39 0.70
N THR A 230 6.85 15.79 1.61
CA THR A 230 5.60 15.03 1.83
C THR A 230 4.39 15.89 1.52
N VAL A 231 3.56 15.39 0.61
CA VAL A 231 2.25 15.94 0.25
C VAL A 231 1.19 15.10 0.96
N ASP A 232 0.62 15.61 2.03
CA ASP A 232 -0.37 14.90 2.84
C ASP A 232 -1.23 15.92 3.59
N PRO A 233 -2.56 15.83 3.58
CA PRO A 233 -3.41 16.76 4.32
C PRO A 233 -3.19 16.68 5.84
N ARG A 234 -2.66 15.59 6.36
CA ARG A 234 -2.35 15.39 7.77
C ARG A 234 -0.84 15.33 8.02
N LEU A 235 -0.42 15.72 9.20
CA LEU A 235 0.97 15.56 9.65
C LEU A 235 1.25 14.06 9.94
N SER A 236 1.49 13.28 8.89
CA SER A 236 1.81 11.86 8.97
C SER A 236 3.23 11.63 9.53
N THR A 237 3.58 10.37 9.80
CA THR A 237 4.95 10.01 10.22
C THR A 237 5.98 10.48 9.18
N ALA A 238 5.72 10.28 7.89
CA ALA A 238 6.59 10.77 6.83
C ALA A 238 6.66 12.30 6.82
N ALA A 239 5.52 13.01 6.96
CA ALA A 239 5.46 14.46 7.00
C ALA A 239 6.26 15.04 8.18
N SER A 240 6.24 14.38 9.33
CA SER A 240 7.01 14.81 10.52
C SER A 240 8.53 14.69 10.36
N LYS A 241 9.00 13.93 9.36
CA LYS A 241 10.42 13.73 9.03
C LYS A 241 10.84 14.49 7.77
N SER A 242 9.91 15.19 7.14
CA SER A 242 10.14 15.89 5.88
C SER A 242 10.74 17.28 6.09
N LYS A 243 11.63 17.68 5.18
CA LYS A 243 12.07 19.09 5.07
C LYS A 243 10.92 19.99 4.62
N PHE A 244 10.04 19.47 3.74
CA PHE A 244 8.86 20.17 3.27
C PHE A 244 7.61 19.31 3.46
N TRP A 245 6.69 19.81 4.26
CA TRP A 245 5.34 19.28 4.35
C TRP A 245 4.37 20.23 3.64
N LEU A 246 3.65 19.67 2.65
CA LEU A 246 2.66 20.37 1.85
C LEU A 246 1.27 19.86 2.24
N PRO A 247 0.54 20.56 3.15
CA PRO A 247 -0.79 20.17 3.60
C PRO A 247 -1.84 20.44 2.51
N ILE A 248 -1.88 19.58 1.51
CA ILE A 248 -2.71 19.73 0.32
C ILE A 248 -4.19 19.53 0.63
N LYS A 249 -5.06 20.29 -0.04
CA LYS A 249 -6.49 20.00 -0.07
C LYS A 249 -6.71 18.60 -0.69
N PRO A 250 -7.42 17.68 -0.02
CA PRO A 250 -7.67 16.34 -0.55
C PRO A 250 -8.23 16.34 -1.98
N SER A 251 -7.83 15.36 -2.79
CA SER A 251 -8.26 15.17 -4.19
C SER A 251 -7.72 16.19 -5.20
N THR A 252 -6.71 16.97 -4.85
CA THR A 252 -6.16 18.01 -5.74
C THR A 252 -4.71 17.75 -6.16
N ASP A 253 -4.20 16.55 -5.92
CA ASP A 253 -2.80 16.16 -6.22
C ASP A 253 -2.42 16.44 -7.68
N LEU A 254 -3.31 16.16 -8.64
CA LEU A 254 -3.03 16.35 -10.06
C LEU A 254 -2.70 17.81 -10.38
N ALA A 255 -3.38 18.78 -9.77
CA ALA A 255 -3.09 20.20 -9.98
C ALA A 255 -1.69 20.58 -9.47
N LEU A 256 -1.25 20.05 -8.33
CA LEU A 256 0.11 20.23 -7.83
C LEU A 256 1.15 19.61 -8.77
N LEU A 257 0.91 18.39 -9.23
CA LEU A 257 1.81 17.66 -10.13
C LEU A 257 1.98 18.39 -11.47
N LEU A 258 0.88 18.85 -12.07
CA LEU A 258 0.92 19.65 -13.30
C LEU A 258 1.69 20.96 -13.12
N SER A 259 1.53 21.60 -11.97
CA SER A 259 2.26 22.82 -11.66
C SER A 259 3.76 22.57 -11.43
N TRP A 260 4.16 21.46 -10.83
CA TRP A 260 5.57 21.07 -10.76
C TRP A 260 6.16 20.82 -12.16
N ILE A 261 5.41 20.15 -13.04
CA ILE A 261 5.81 19.93 -14.44
C ILE A 261 5.99 21.30 -15.14
N HIS A 262 5.03 22.21 -14.95
CA HIS A 262 5.14 23.58 -15.47
C HIS A 262 6.43 24.27 -15.01
N VAL A 263 6.71 24.27 -13.69
CA VAL A 263 7.92 24.92 -13.14
C VAL A 263 9.19 24.28 -13.70
N LEU A 264 9.29 22.95 -13.73
CA LEU A 264 10.47 22.27 -14.28
C LEU A 264 10.74 22.68 -15.73
N ILE A 265 9.70 22.80 -16.55
CA ILE A 265 9.81 23.12 -17.98
C ILE A 265 10.05 24.61 -18.22
N TYR A 266 9.30 25.50 -17.57
CA TYR A 266 9.36 26.96 -17.86
C TYR A 266 10.46 27.69 -17.11
N ASP A 267 10.91 27.18 -15.94
CA ASP A 267 12.14 27.63 -15.28
C ASP A 267 13.40 26.95 -15.90
N ASP A 268 13.21 26.05 -16.91
CA ASP A 268 14.28 25.37 -17.66
C ASP A 268 15.23 24.52 -16.79
N ILE A 269 14.70 23.89 -15.75
CA ILE A 269 15.43 23.13 -14.73
C ILE A 269 15.21 21.61 -14.78
N TYR A 270 14.61 21.07 -15.84
CA TYR A 270 14.48 19.64 -16.08
C TYR A 270 15.78 19.01 -16.60
N ASN A 271 15.90 17.69 -16.59
CA ASN A 271 17.07 16.98 -17.13
C ASN A 271 17.01 16.94 -18.67
N LYS A 272 17.65 17.94 -19.31
CA LYS A 272 17.62 18.14 -20.76
C LYS A 272 18.22 16.97 -21.54
N GLU A 273 19.34 16.44 -21.06
CA GLU A 273 20.02 15.32 -21.71
C GLU A 273 19.14 14.06 -21.72
N TYR A 274 18.56 13.75 -20.58
CA TYR A 274 17.67 12.60 -20.46
C TYR A 274 16.42 12.76 -21.35
N VAL A 275 15.78 13.92 -21.30
CA VAL A 275 14.60 14.21 -22.11
C VAL A 275 14.92 14.16 -23.60
N ALA A 276 16.00 14.78 -24.04
CA ALA A 276 16.41 14.77 -25.45
C ALA A 276 16.69 13.34 -25.97
N LYS A 277 17.16 12.45 -25.09
CA LYS A 277 17.55 11.08 -25.49
C LYS A 277 16.39 10.08 -25.44
N TYR A 278 15.47 10.24 -24.50
CA TYR A 278 14.51 9.20 -24.16
C TYR A 278 13.04 9.61 -24.21
N ALA A 279 12.73 10.91 -24.37
CA ALA A 279 11.35 11.37 -24.35
C ALA A 279 10.83 11.79 -25.72
N GLU A 280 9.60 11.43 -26.02
CA GLU A 280 8.81 11.93 -27.14
C GLU A 280 7.67 12.80 -26.63
N GLY A 281 7.14 13.73 -27.45
CA GLY A 281 6.00 14.57 -27.08
C GLY A 281 6.32 15.70 -26.10
N PHE A 282 7.61 16.08 -25.93
CA PHE A 282 8.00 17.12 -24.99
C PHE A 282 7.42 18.51 -25.35
N ASN A 283 7.36 18.86 -26.64
CA ASN A 283 6.82 20.15 -27.06
C ASN A 283 5.31 20.25 -26.83
N GLU A 284 4.60 19.17 -27.05
CA GLU A 284 3.17 19.04 -26.78
C GLU A 284 2.90 19.13 -25.26
N LEU A 285 3.72 18.47 -24.46
CA LEU A 285 3.65 18.59 -23.00
C LEU A 285 3.92 20.03 -22.55
N LYS A 286 4.94 20.68 -23.08
CA LYS A 286 5.29 22.07 -22.76
C LYS A 286 4.13 23.02 -23.05
N GLU A 287 3.49 22.91 -24.20
CA GLU A 287 2.33 23.73 -24.53
C GLU A 287 1.12 23.40 -23.66
N HIS A 288 0.89 22.11 -23.39
CA HIS A 288 -0.20 21.67 -22.54
C HIS A 288 -0.11 22.24 -21.11
N VAL A 289 1.07 22.25 -20.51
CA VAL A 289 1.23 22.69 -19.11
C VAL A 289 1.44 24.20 -18.95
N LYS A 290 1.41 24.96 -20.01
CA LYS A 290 1.69 26.40 -20.04
C LYS A 290 0.86 27.22 -19.04
N SER A 291 -0.41 26.91 -18.91
CA SER A 291 -1.35 27.61 -18.02
C SER A 291 -1.38 27.07 -16.58
N PHE A 292 -0.71 25.95 -16.30
CA PHE A 292 -0.78 25.31 -14.98
C PHE A 292 0.26 25.87 -14.01
N THR A 293 0.28 27.20 -13.90
CA THR A 293 1.24 27.93 -13.06
C THR A 293 1.06 27.60 -11.56
N PRO A 294 2.05 27.90 -10.71
CA PRO A 294 1.89 27.80 -9.26
C PRO A 294 0.73 28.63 -8.70
N GLU A 295 0.42 29.77 -9.29
CA GLU A 295 -0.72 30.62 -8.90
C GLU A 295 -2.05 29.98 -9.24
N TRP A 296 -2.15 29.34 -10.41
CA TRP A 296 -3.32 28.52 -10.77
C TRP A 296 -3.52 27.35 -9.79
N ALA A 297 -2.43 26.62 -9.50
CA ALA A 297 -2.50 25.48 -8.59
C ALA A 297 -2.85 25.88 -7.15
N TYR A 298 -2.43 27.05 -6.70
CA TYR A 298 -2.76 27.58 -5.37
C TYR A 298 -4.27 27.68 -5.14
N GLY A 299 -4.99 28.20 -6.13
CA GLY A 299 -6.47 28.29 -6.05
C GLY A 299 -7.18 26.96 -5.88
N ILE A 300 -6.54 25.86 -6.25
CA ILE A 300 -7.11 24.50 -6.19
C ILE A 300 -6.59 23.73 -4.97
N THR A 301 -5.28 23.76 -4.74
CA THR A 301 -4.57 22.90 -3.80
C THR A 301 -4.37 23.51 -2.42
N THR A 302 -4.46 24.83 -2.31
CA THR A 302 -4.08 25.63 -1.12
C THR A 302 -2.58 25.64 -0.82
N ILE A 303 -1.73 25.03 -1.66
CA ILE A 303 -0.27 25.08 -1.51
C ILE A 303 0.24 26.38 -2.12
N LYS A 304 0.99 27.16 -1.33
CA LYS A 304 1.49 28.47 -1.75
C LYS A 304 2.43 28.38 -2.96
N PRO A 305 2.36 29.33 -3.94
CA PRO A 305 3.19 29.31 -5.13
C PRO A 305 4.68 29.21 -4.85
N GLU A 306 5.16 29.87 -3.81
CA GLU A 306 6.57 29.84 -3.40
C GLU A 306 6.99 28.43 -2.98
N GLN A 307 6.13 27.70 -2.26
CA GLN A 307 6.40 26.32 -1.85
C GLN A 307 6.43 25.39 -3.07
N ILE A 308 5.55 25.59 -4.05
CA ILE A 308 5.53 24.81 -5.30
C ILE A 308 6.85 25.02 -6.05
N ARG A 309 7.28 26.28 -6.24
CA ARG A 309 8.56 26.58 -6.91
C ARG A 309 9.76 26.06 -6.13
N GLN A 310 9.76 26.23 -4.81
CA GLN A 310 10.86 25.78 -3.99
C GLN A 310 11.03 24.27 -4.04
N THR A 311 9.94 23.51 -3.91
CA THR A 311 9.98 22.04 -3.96
C THR A 311 10.33 21.53 -5.36
N ALA A 312 9.89 22.19 -6.44
CA ALA A 312 10.32 21.87 -7.80
C ALA A 312 11.85 22.03 -7.97
N ARG A 313 12.44 23.09 -7.43
CA ARG A 313 13.90 23.33 -7.47
C ARG A 313 14.67 22.32 -6.62
N GLU A 314 14.14 21.93 -5.45
CA GLU A 314 14.76 20.87 -4.64
C GLU A 314 14.82 19.54 -5.41
N MET A 315 13.74 19.17 -6.10
CA MET A 315 13.72 17.98 -6.97
C MET A 315 14.73 18.10 -8.11
N ALA A 316 14.76 19.22 -8.81
CA ALA A 316 15.69 19.46 -9.93
C ALA A 316 17.16 19.41 -9.47
N ASN A 317 17.50 20.01 -8.33
CA ASN A 317 18.85 19.98 -7.77
C ASN A 317 19.30 18.57 -7.36
N ALA A 318 18.36 17.68 -7.06
CA ALA A 318 18.64 16.29 -6.71
C ALA A 318 18.76 15.39 -7.94
N ALA A 319 18.26 15.81 -9.10
CA ALA A 319 18.25 15.00 -10.32
C ALA A 319 19.65 14.46 -10.69
N PRO A 320 19.79 13.26 -11.24
CA PRO A 320 18.74 12.26 -11.46
C PRO A 320 18.39 11.40 -10.23
N ALA A 321 19.11 11.58 -9.10
CA ALA A 321 18.90 10.82 -7.86
C ALA A 321 17.67 11.36 -7.09
N VAL A 322 16.51 11.30 -7.71
CA VAL A 322 15.24 11.79 -7.17
C VAL A 322 14.13 10.77 -7.41
N ILE A 323 13.24 10.60 -6.45
CA ILE A 323 12.11 9.69 -6.55
C ILE A 323 10.82 10.47 -6.30
N ILE A 324 9.98 10.61 -7.32
CA ILE A 324 8.57 10.90 -7.10
C ILE A 324 7.90 9.56 -6.89
N HIS A 325 7.66 9.21 -5.64
CA HIS A 325 7.26 7.86 -5.25
C HIS A 325 5.91 7.50 -5.89
N PRO A 326 5.80 6.37 -6.60
CA PRO A 326 4.57 6.01 -7.31
C PRO A 326 3.35 5.86 -6.39
N GLY A 327 3.60 5.66 -5.10
CA GLY A 327 2.54 5.31 -4.16
C GLY A 327 1.97 3.92 -4.43
N ARG A 328 0.94 3.56 -3.69
CA ARG A 328 0.26 2.28 -3.89
C ARG A 328 -1.24 2.44 -3.95
N HIS A 329 -1.79 3.29 -3.13
CA HIS A 329 -3.23 3.46 -3.10
C HIS A 329 -3.69 4.43 -4.16
N THR A 330 -4.76 4.07 -4.83
CA THR A 330 -5.55 5.01 -5.63
C THR A 330 -6.31 5.92 -4.68
N THR A 331 -6.57 7.12 -5.10
CA THR A 331 -7.30 8.09 -4.29
C THR A 331 -8.80 7.91 -4.36
N TRP A 332 -9.30 7.19 -5.36
CA TRP A 332 -10.72 6.97 -5.66
C TRP A 332 -11.55 8.23 -5.91
N TYR A 333 -10.87 9.30 -6.31
CA TYR A 333 -11.51 10.61 -6.54
C TYR A 333 -11.67 10.95 -8.01
N GLY A 334 -11.51 9.97 -8.90
CA GLY A 334 -11.38 10.17 -10.34
C GLY A 334 -9.94 10.55 -10.71
N ASP A 335 -9.64 10.68 -11.98
CA ASP A 335 -8.34 11.09 -12.54
C ASP A 335 -7.08 10.39 -12.02
N ASP A 336 -7.22 9.28 -11.32
CA ASP A 336 -6.10 8.54 -10.73
C ASP A 336 -5.07 8.06 -11.78
N VAL A 337 -5.54 7.73 -13.00
CA VAL A 337 -4.65 7.40 -14.12
C VAL A 337 -3.83 8.63 -14.52
N GLN A 338 -4.44 9.79 -14.65
CA GLN A 338 -3.74 11.02 -15.01
C GLN A 338 -2.80 11.50 -13.91
N ARG A 339 -3.20 11.35 -12.64
CA ARG A 339 -2.33 11.58 -11.48
C ARG A 339 -1.08 10.70 -11.56
N SER A 340 -1.24 9.43 -11.84
CA SER A 340 -0.13 8.49 -11.95
C SER A 340 0.75 8.75 -13.18
N ARG A 341 0.16 9.17 -14.30
CA ARG A 341 0.91 9.66 -15.47
C ARG A 341 1.75 10.88 -15.13
N ALA A 342 1.18 11.85 -14.41
CA ALA A 342 1.92 13.04 -14.00
C ALA A 342 3.10 12.70 -13.08
N ILE A 343 2.96 11.74 -12.18
CA ILE A 343 4.06 11.19 -11.35
C ILE A 343 5.14 10.56 -12.26
N ALA A 344 4.74 9.77 -13.23
CA ALA A 344 5.66 9.15 -14.18
C ALA A 344 6.40 10.19 -15.03
N ILE A 345 5.69 11.19 -15.55
CA ILE A 345 6.26 12.31 -16.32
C ILE A 345 7.28 13.10 -15.49
N LEU A 346 7.00 13.39 -14.22
CA LEU A 346 7.94 14.04 -13.32
C LEU A 346 9.24 13.23 -13.17
N ASN A 347 9.13 11.92 -12.97
CA ASN A 347 10.30 11.04 -12.91
C ASN A 347 11.10 11.05 -14.24
N ALA A 348 10.42 11.13 -15.38
CA ALA A 348 11.08 11.26 -16.68
C ALA A 348 11.77 12.61 -16.86
N LEU A 349 11.09 13.73 -16.55
CA LEU A 349 11.67 15.07 -16.64
C LEU A 349 12.91 15.27 -15.76
N LEU A 350 12.96 14.57 -14.63
CA LEU A 350 14.08 14.60 -13.69
C LEU A 350 15.15 13.55 -14.01
N GLY A 351 14.92 12.66 -14.98
CA GLY A 351 15.85 11.60 -15.35
C GLY A 351 15.99 10.50 -14.29
N SER A 352 14.96 10.30 -13.47
CA SER A 352 14.97 9.34 -12.35
C SER A 352 14.93 7.88 -12.81
N TRP A 353 14.22 7.61 -13.90
CA TRP A 353 13.97 6.24 -14.38
C TRP A 353 15.26 5.61 -14.92
N GLY A 354 15.64 4.46 -14.33
CA GLY A 354 16.85 3.71 -14.69
C GLY A 354 18.16 4.26 -14.12
N ASN A 355 18.14 5.31 -13.31
CA ASN A 355 19.31 5.90 -12.70
C ASN A 355 19.42 5.62 -11.19
N ARG A 356 20.65 5.60 -10.67
CA ARG A 356 20.91 5.41 -9.24
C ARG A 356 20.22 6.48 -8.42
N GLY A 357 19.60 6.07 -7.33
CA GLY A 357 18.76 6.94 -6.48
C GLY A 357 17.39 7.24 -7.06
N GLY A 358 16.99 6.56 -8.13
CA GLY A 358 15.72 6.70 -8.84
C GLY A 358 14.84 5.45 -8.80
N ILE A 359 14.08 5.23 -9.87
CA ILE A 359 13.12 4.14 -10.04
C ILE A 359 13.61 3.15 -11.10
N PHE A 360 13.39 1.86 -10.88
CA PHE A 360 13.78 0.80 -11.79
C PHE A 360 12.61 -0.11 -12.18
N LEU A 361 12.74 -0.78 -13.32
CA LEU A 361 11.91 -1.92 -13.66
C LEU A 361 12.27 -3.12 -12.80
N LYS A 362 11.27 -3.92 -12.46
CA LYS A 362 11.51 -5.22 -11.86
C LYS A 362 11.83 -6.22 -12.95
N GLU A 363 13.01 -6.78 -12.92
CA GLU A 363 13.31 -7.95 -13.74
C GLU A 363 12.45 -9.13 -13.29
N GLY A 364 11.66 -9.68 -14.22
CA GLY A 364 10.85 -10.86 -13.98
C GLY A 364 11.72 -12.10 -13.97
N PHE A 365 11.73 -12.87 -12.89
CA PHE A 365 12.22 -14.24 -12.94
C PHE A 365 11.23 -15.05 -13.80
N LYS A 366 11.69 -15.58 -14.90
CA LYS A 366 10.97 -16.64 -15.61
C LYS A 366 11.20 -17.94 -14.83
N ILE A 367 10.17 -18.43 -14.17
CA ILE A 367 10.12 -19.77 -13.57
C ILE A 367 9.64 -20.74 -14.64
#